data_61830b8d5cb94179aa94c56d231f3b91
#
_entry.id   61830b8d5cb94179aa94c56d231f3b91
#
_cell.length_a   1.000
_cell.length_b   1.000
_cell.length_c   1.000
_cell.angle_alpha   90.00
_cell.angle_beta   90.00
_cell.angle_gamma   90.00
#
_symmetry.space_group_name_H-M   'P 1'
#
loop_
_entity.id
_entity.type
_entity.pdbx_description
1 polymer ?
#
loop_
_entity_poly.entity_id
_entity_poly.type
_entity_poly.pdbx_seq_one_letter_code
_entity_poly.pdbx_strand_id
1 'polypeptide(L)'
;MSTFETLIFIPEGSLLNQKLAEKTALRQALKHFGLDWGPAERLRYTSLQKQFKTLSDDEQIDLSLTTFLDKDIKETRPVFDSLMKEQTRLVKGTPDFLDQLSSFRLILLAKETKAEIEPRLAPSELLSSFDYTYFADDFDEKLPSKNIFFKILKDHPEIDPDTDLVIGTNIDEEIQGAENANLKSLWLAPKKDKIPISPHPTLHLSKLRDLSFYLDIN
;
A
#
# COMPACT_ATOMS: atom_id res chain seq x y z
N MET A 1 20.30 2.58 -20.12
CA MET A 1 19.28 1.99 -19.22
C MET A 1 19.23 2.90 -18.00
N SER A 2 18.07 3.21 -17.48
CA SER A 2 17.98 4.01 -16.25
C SER A 2 18.32 3.06 -15.10
N THR A 3 19.50 3.16 -14.53
CA THR A 3 19.88 2.42 -13.33
C THR A 3 19.14 3.04 -12.17
N PHE A 4 18.22 2.28 -11.55
CA PHE A 4 17.67 2.66 -10.26
C PHE A 4 18.69 2.33 -9.17
N GLU A 5 18.77 3.17 -8.15
CA GLU A 5 19.67 2.97 -7.00
C GLU A 5 18.88 2.90 -5.69
N THR A 6 17.78 3.68 -5.60
CA THR A 6 16.90 3.70 -4.44
C THR A 6 15.49 3.22 -4.82
N LEU A 7 14.94 2.33 -4.03
CA LEU A 7 13.58 1.81 -4.19
C LEU A 7 12.75 2.19 -2.96
N ILE A 8 11.71 3.01 -3.16
CA ILE A 8 10.79 3.46 -2.11
C ILE A 8 9.52 2.61 -2.20
N PHE A 9 9.33 1.70 -1.28
CA PHE A 9 8.17 0.82 -1.23
C PHE A 9 7.07 1.40 -0.36
N ILE A 10 5.86 1.50 -0.92
CA ILE A 10 4.64 1.71 -0.14
C ILE A 10 4.05 0.33 0.13
N PRO A 11 4.13 -0.19 1.38
CA PRO A 11 3.91 -1.59 1.68
C PRO A 11 2.47 -2.05 1.49
N GLU A 12 1.49 -1.16 1.66
CA GLU A 12 0.06 -1.48 1.53
C GLU A 12 -0.28 -1.81 0.07
N GLY A 13 -0.42 -3.08 -0.21
CA GLY A 13 -0.72 -3.62 -1.55
C GLY A 13 0.50 -4.07 -2.34
N SER A 14 1.67 -3.46 -2.17
CA SER A 14 2.90 -3.87 -2.87
C SER A 14 3.61 -5.03 -2.18
N LEU A 15 3.69 -5.00 -0.84
CA LEU A 15 4.33 -6.01 0.01
C LEU A 15 3.31 -6.77 0.86
N LEU A 16 2.36 -6.06 1.47
CA LEU A 16 1.23 -6.63 2.20
C LEU A 16 0.06 -6.86 1.25
N ASN A 17 -0.64 -7.98 1.41
CA ASN A 17 -1.86 -8.25 0.63
C ASN A 17 -3.05 -7.46 1.18
N GLN A 18 -3.05 -6.15 0.92
CA GLN A 18 -3.97 -5.19 1.51
C GLN A 18 -5.44 -5.55 1.28
N LYS A 19 -5.82 -5.88 0.05
CA LYS A 19 -7.22 -6.24 -0.29
C LYS A 19 -7.71 -7.49 0.45
N LEU A 20 -6.81 -8.45 0.69
CA LEU A 20 -7.16 -9.63 1.46
C LEU A 20 -7.24 -9.31 2.95
N ALA A 21 -6.35 -8.45 3.45
CA ALA A 21 -6.34 -7.97 4.83
C ALA A 21 -7.66 -7.26 5.15
N GLU A 22 -8.04 -6.26 4.39
CA GLU A 22 -9.28 -5.50 4.55
C GLU A 22 -10.53 -6.40 4.52
N LYS A 23 -10.61 -7.28 3.52
CA LYS A 23 -11.72 -8.23 3.41
C LYS A 23 -11.78 -9.19 4.61
N THR A 24 -10.62 -9.61 5.12
CA THR A 24 -10.56 -10.53 6.27
C THR A 24 -10.93 -9.80 7.56
N ALA A 25 -10.39 -8.62 7.79
CA ALA A 25 -10.73 -7.79 8.94
C ALA A 25 -12.22 -7.40 8.95
N LEU A 26 -12.77 -7.00 7.78
CA LEU A 26 -14.20 -6.71 7.66
C LEU A 26 -15.03 -7.95 8.04
N ARG A 27 -14.72 -9.12 7.49
CA ARG A 27 -15.45 -10.35 7.84
C ARG A 27 -15.38 -10.67 9.32
N GLN A 28 -14.24 -10.47 9.96
CA GLN A 28 -14.06 -10.70 11.38
C GLN A 28 -14.82 -9.64 12.22
N ALA A 29 -14.81 -8.38 11.80
CA ALA A 29 -15.59 -7.32 12.43
C ALA A 29 -17.11 -7.61 12.34
N LEU A 30 -17.61 -8.00 11.18
CA LEU A 30 -19.02 -8.38 11.03
C LEU A 30 -19.39 -9.55 11.96
N LYS A 31 -18.52 -10.56 12.05
CA LYS A 31 -18.72 -11.67 12.97
C LYS A 31 -18.70 -11.24 14.43
N HIS A 32 -17.82 -10.31 14.80
CA HIS A 32 -17.78 -9.73 16.14
C HIS A 32 -19.12 -9.08 16.54
N PHE A 33 -19.79 -8.45 15.59
CA PHE A 33 -21.13 -7.86 15.77
C PHE A 33 -22.29 -8.82 15.50
N GLY A 34 -22.03 -10.11 15.36
CA GLY A 34 -23.05 -11.16 15.23
C GLY A 34 -23.60 -11.37 13.81
N LEU A 35 -22.94 -10.80 12.79
CA LEU A 35 -23.30 -11.00 11.39
C LEU A 35 -22.39 -12.02 10.71
N ASP A 36 -22.98 -13.09 10.14
CA ASP A 36 -22.24 -14.08 9.39
C ASP A 36 -21.91 -13.61 7.96
N TRP A 37 -20.73 -14.03 7.48
CA TRP A 37 -20.27 -13.75 6.13
C TRP A 37 -20.69 -14.85 5.14
N GLY A 38 -21.94 -14.79 4.71
CA GLY A 38 -22.52 -15.73 3.76
C GLY A 38 -22.35 -15.34 2.29
N PRO A 39 -23.03 -16.06 1.37
CA PRO A 39 -23.03 -15.74 -0.07
C PRO A 39 -23.62 -14.36 -0.39
N ALA A 40 -24.67 -13.96 0.32
CA ALA A 40 -25.34 -12.66 0.12
C ALA A 40 -24.41 -11.50 0.50
N GLU A 41 -23.74 -11.60 1.64
CA GLU A 41 -22.77 -10.58 2.12
C GLU A 41 -21.59 -10.45 1.16
N ARG A 42 -21.09 -11.57 0.64
CA ARG A 42 -20.03 -11.57 -0.39
C ARG A 42 -20.43 -10.85 -1.67
N LEU A 43 -21.64 -11.10 -2.14
CA LEU A 43 -22.16 -10.44 -3.35
C LEU A 43 -22.35 -8.94 -3.11
N ARG A 44 -22.93 -8.57 -1.97
CA ARG A 44 -23.13 -7.16 -1.57
C ARG A 44 -21.79 -6.42 -1.45
N TYR A 45 -20.79 -7.00 -0.78
CA TYR A 45 -19.45 -6.43 -0.69
C TYR A 45 -18.82 -6.21 -2.08
N THR A 46 -18.90 -7.21 -2.96
CA THR A 46 -18.37 -7.10 -4.32
C THR A 46 -19.07 -5.98 -5.11
N SER A 47 -20.35 -5.78 -4.88
CA SER A 47 -21.13 -4.70 -5.52
C SER A 47 -20.73 -3.33 -4.96
N LEU A 48 -20.55 -3.19 -3.65
CA LEU A 48 -20.05 -1.96 -3.02
C LEU A 48 -18.67 -1.57 -3.56
N GLN A 49 -17.73 -2.51 -3.60
CA GLN A 49 -16.38 -2.28 -4.13
C GLN A 49 -16.38 -1.81 -5.60
N LYS A 50 -17.33 -2.26 -6.41
CA LYS A 50 -17.46 -1.80 -7.81
C LYS A 50 -18.12 -0.45 -7.91
N GLN A 51 -19.14 -0.20 -7.12
CA GLN A 51 -19.94 1.01 -7.14
C GLN A 51 -19.14 2.22 -6.64
N PHE A 52 -18.33 2.02 -5.63
CA PHE A 52 -17.64 3.10 -4.91
C PHE A 52 -16.11 3.06 -5.08
N LYS A 53 -15.64 2.49 -6.18
CA LYS A 53 -14.19 2.39 -6.47
C LYS A 53 -13.45 3.72 -6.58
N THR A 54 -14.18 4.84 -6.67
CA THR A 54 -13.62 6.20 -6.73
C THR A 54 -13.45 6.84 -5.36
N LEU A 55 -13.99 6.21 -4.33
CA LEU A 55 -13.76 6.63 -2.95
C LEU A 55 -12.38 6.17 -2.48
N SER A 56 -11.80 6.88 -1.51
CA SER A 56 -10.60 6.43 -0.81
C SER A 56 -10.82 5.07 -0.13
N ASP A 57 -9.75 4.35 0.15
CA ASP A 57 -9.83 3.04 0.81
C ASP A 57 -10.54 3.16 2.18
N ASP A 58 -10.26 4.20 2.96
CA ASP A 58 -10.94 4.49 4.22
C ASP A 58 -12.45 4.69 4.06
N GLU A 59 -12.86 5.51 3.10
CA GLU A 59 -14.29 5.75 2.83
C GLU A 59 -15.00 4.47 2.38
N GLN A 60 -14.34 3.60 1.60
CA GLN A 60 -14.91 2.30 1.21
C GLN A 60 -15.09 1.36 2.41
N ILE A 61 -14.15 1.37 3.35
CA ILE A 61 -14.22 0.60 4.59
C ILE A 61 -15.39 1.12 5.45
N ASP A 62 -15.45 2.42 5.69
CA ASP A 62 -16.51 3.06 6.51
C ASP A 62 -17.90 2.79 5.92
N LEU A 63 -18.04 2.92 4.60
CA LEU A 63 -19.26 2.60 3.90
C LEU A 63 -19.62 1.11 4.01
N SER A 64 -18.63 0.22 3.95
CA SER A 64 -18.86 -1.21 4.14
C SER A 64 -19.34 -1.52 5.55
N LEU A 65 -18.68 -0.99 6.57
CA LEU A 65 -19.06 -1.19 7.97
C LEU A 65 -20.48 -0.68 8.25
N THR A 66 -20.80 0.55 7.85
CA THR A 66 -22.13 1.13 8.06
C THR A 66 -23.23 0.42 7.26
N THR A 67 -22.92 0.00 6.02
CA THR A 67 -23.88 -0.71 5.17
C THR A 67 -24.26 -2.10 5.70
N PHE A 68 -23.31 -2.79 6.33
CA PHE A 68 -23.56 -4.16 6.84
C PHE A 68 -24.10 -4.17 8.26
N LEU A 69 -23.66 -3.24 9.13
CA LEU A 69 -23.88 -3.35 10.56
C LEU A 69 -25.02 -2.47 11.09
N ASP A 70 -25.47 -1.49 10.33
CA ASP A 70 -26.47 -0.49 10.80
C ASP A 70 -26.12 0.08 12.20
N LYS A 71 -24.83 0.38 12.39
CA LYS A 71 -24.25 0.88 13.64
C LYS A 71 -23.44 2.15 13.41
N ASP A 72 -23.21 2.92 14.47
CA ASP A 72 -22.31 4.07 14.41
C ASP A 72 -20.90 3.63 14.05
N ILE A 73 -20.29 4.32 13.09
CA ILE A 73 -18.91 4.10 12.66
C ILE A 73 -17.91 4.20 13.83
N LYS A 74 -18.22 5.04 14.82
CA LYS A 74 -17.40 5.18 16.03
C LYS A 74 -17.32 3.93 16.88
N GLU A 75 -18.31 3.03 16.77
CA GLU A 75 -18.30 1.74 17.43
C GLU A 75 -17.62 0.66 16.58
N THR A 76 -17.82 0.71 15.27
CA THR A 76 -17.40 -0.37 14.38
C THR A 76 -15.99 -0.21 13.84
N ARG A 77 -15.55 1.01 13.57
CA ARG A 77 -14.22 1.29 13.02
C ARG A 77 -13.07 0.87 13.95
N PRO A 78 -13.09 1.12 15.28
CA PRO A 78 -12.02 0.68 16.17
C PRO A 78 -11.86 -0.84 16.22
N VAL A 79 -12.95 -1.60 16.07
CA VAL A 79 -12.91 -3.07 16.00
C VAL A 79 -12.24 -3.51 14.70
N PHE A 80 -12.62 -2.91 13.57
CA PHE A 80 -11.99 -3.17 12.29
C PHE A 80 -10.49 -2.86 12.31
N ASP A 81 -10.10 -1.69 12.81
CA ASP A 81 -8.70 -1.25 12.88
C ASP A 81 -7.85 -2.18 13.76
N SER A 82 -8.41 -2.66 14.89
CA SER A 82 -7.74 -3.67 15.72
C SER A 82 -7.51 -4.98 14.96
N LEU A 83 -8.50 -5.43 14.19
CA LEU A 83 -8.41 -6.65 13.39
C LEU A 83 -7.47 -6.49 12.18
N MET A 84 -7.33 -5.28 11.65
CA MET A 84 -6.35 -4.99 10.60
C MET A 84 -4.91 -5.21 11.06
N LYS A 85 -4.58 -4.86 12.29
CA LYS A 85 -3.24 -5.09 12.88
C LYS A 85 -2.84 -6.57 12.93
N GLU A 86 -3.81 -7.48 12.92
CA GLU A 86 -3.60 -8.93 12.90
C GLU A 86 -3.35 -9.48 11.48
N GLN A 87 -3.55 -8.66 10.43
CA GLN A 87 -3.44 -9.09 9.05
C GLN A 87 -2.01 -8.99 8.53
N THR A 88 -1.25 -10.05 8.67
CA THR A 88 0.20 -10.13 8.40
C THR A 88 0.55 -10.72 7.04
N ARG A 89 -0.45 -11.03 6.20
CA ARG A 89 -0.23 -11.75 4.95
C ARG A 89 0.46 -10.91 3.90
N LEU A 90 1.62 -11.37 3.48
CA LEU A 90 2.39 -10.76 2.40
C LEU A 90 1.83 -11.09 1.01
N VAL A 91 2.18 -10.27 0.04
CA VAL A 91 2.10 -10.61 -1.38
C VAL A 91 3.05 -11.79 -1.63
N LYS A 92 2.61 -12.74 -2.47
CA LYS A 92 3.40 -13.96 -2.73
C LYS A 92 4.76 -13.64 -3.34
N GLY A 93 5.81 -14.15 -2.71
CA GLY A 93 7.20 -14.02 -3.16
C GLY A 93 7.87 -12.70 -2.74
N THR A 94 7.26 -11.93 -1.83
CA THR A 94 7.86 -10.69 -1.31
C THR A 94 9.21 -10.91 -0.63
N PRO A 95 9.38 -11.86 0.32
CA PRO A 95 10.69 -12.07 0.95
C PRO A 95 11.77 -12.42 -0.06
N ASP A 96 11.52 -13.43 -0.90
CA ASP A 96 12.49 -13.89 -1.92
C ASP A 96 12.88 -12.77 -2.91
N PHE A 97 11.98 -11.82 -3.15
CA PHE A 97 12.25 -10.68 -4.01
C PHE A 97 13.09 -9.63 -3.29
N LEU A 98 12.78 -9.29 -2.05
CA LEU A 98 13.57 -8.32 -1.27
C LEU A 98 15.00 -8.81 -1.03
N ASP A 99 15.20 -10.11 -0.82
CA ASP A 99 16.53 -10.72 -0.66
C ASP A 99 17.43 -10.51 -1.90
N GLN A 100 16.83 -10.34 -3.08
CA GLN A 100 17.58 -10.06 -4.32
C GLN A 100 17.98 -8.58 -4.45
N LEU A 101 17.49 -7.71 -3.61
CA LEU A 101 17.66 -6.25 -3.71
C LEU A 101 18.80 -5.72 -2.82
N SER A 102 19.69 -6.56 -2.34
CA SER A 102 20.77 -6.18 -1.40
C SER A 102 21.75 -5.12 -1.93
N SER A 103 21.79 -4.90 -3.24
CA SER A 103 22.61 -3.85 -3.88
C SER A 103 21.89 -2.50 -4.01
N PHE A 104 20.60 -2.44 -3.64
CA PHE A 104 19.79 -1.24 -3.72
C PHE A 104 19.58 -0.65 -2.32
N ARG A 105 19.40 0.67 -2.25
CA ARG A 105 18.90 1.32 -1.04
C ARG A 105 17.38 1.13 -0.98
N LEU A 106 16.91 0.56 0.12
CA LEU A 106 15.50 0.26 0.31
C LEU A 106 14.89 1.20 1.35
N ILE A 107 13.85 1.91 0.97
CA ILE A 107 13.06 2.79 1.85
C ILE A 107 11.64 2.24 1.93
N LEU A 108 11.12 2.10 3.14
CA LEU A 108 9.71 1.81 3.39
C LEU A 108 9.00 3.13 3.71
N LEU A 109 7.93 3.40 2.98
CA LEU A 109 7.03 4.55 3.21
C LEU A 109 5.61 4.02 3.43
N ALA A 110 5.21 3.83 4.68
CA ALA A 110 3.87 3.36 5.02
C ALA A 110 2.85 4.50 5.08
N LYS A 111 1.63 4.25 4.59
CA LYS A 111 0.48 5.16 4.71
C LYS A 111 -0.20 5.06 6.07
N GLU A 112 -0.01 3.96 6.76
CA GLU A 112 -0.48 3.71 8.13
C GLU A 112 0.55 4.24 9.15
N THR A 113 0.10 4.52 10.37
CA THR A 113 0.99 4.88 11.47
C THR A 113 1.88 3.70 11.85
N LYS A 114 2.99 3.97 12.53
CA LYS A 114 3.88 2.91 13.02
C LYS A 114 3.12 1.88 13.87
N ALA A 115 2.25 2.34 14.76
CA ALA A 115 1.45 1.48 15.65
C ALA A 115 0.43 0.60 14.90
N GLU A 116 0.09 0.92 13.66
CA GLU A 116 -0.83 0.15 12.83
C GLU A 116 -0.11 -0.85 11.95
N ILE A 117 0.99 -0.45 11.30
CA ILE A 117 1.66 -1.27 10.28
C ILE A 117 2.74 -2.20 10.87
N GLU A 118 3.45 -1.78 11.91
CA GLU A 118 4.54 -2.57 12.51
C GLU A 118 4.08 -3.97 12.96
N PRO A 119 2.92 -4.14 13.64
CA PRO A 119 2.42 -5.47 13.99
C PRO A 119 2.15 -6.37 12.79
N ARG A 120 1.84 -5.78 11.63
CA ARG A 120 1.55 -6.50 10.38
C ARG A 120 2.83 -6.98 9.68
N LEU A 121 3.92 -6.25 9.82
CA LEU A 121 5.22 -6.54 9.18
C LEU A 121 6.14 -7.36 10.09
N ALA A 122 6.03 -7.23 11.41
CA ALA A 122 6.91 -7.86 12.40
C ALA A 122 7.05 -9.39 12.24
N PRO A 123 5.97 -10.18 11.99
CA PRO A 123 6.10 -11.63 11.87
C PRO A 123 6.94 -12.11 10.67
N SER A 124 7.16 -11.26 9.69
CA SER A 124 7.97 -11.57 8.51
C SER A 124 9.38 -11.00 8.56
N GLU A 125 9.70 -10.25 9.64
CA GLU A 125 10.97 -9.54 9.80
C GLU A 125 11.33 -8.58 8.66
N LEU A 126 10.34 -8.23 7.80
CA LEU A 126 10.54 -7.42 6.60
C LEU A 126 11.14 -6.04 6.88
N LEU A 127 10.87 -5.47 8.05
CA LEU A 127 11.43 -4.15 8.39
C LEU A 127 12.96 -4.14 8.40
N SER A 128 13.60 -5.27 8.69
CA SER A 128 15.06 -5.39 8.68
C SER A 128 15.69 -5.35 7.26
N SER A 129 14.88 -5.51 6.23
CA SER A 129 15.33 -5.40 4.84
C SER A 129 15.45 -3.95 4.37
N PHE A 130 14.94 -2.97 5.12
CA PHE A 130 14.91 -1.57 4.74
C PHE A 130 15.99 -0.77 5.45
N ASP A 131 16.72 0.05 4.70
CA ASP A 131 17.70 0.99 5.26
C ASP A 131 17.02 2.10 6.06
N TYR A 132 15.86 2.56 5.57
CA TYR A 132 15.06 3.61 6.21
C TYR A 132 13.59 3.27 6.19
N THR A 133 12.88 3.68 7.25
CA THR A 133 11.44 3.46 7.39
C THR A 133 10.74 4.75 7.77
N TYR A 134 9.66 5.06 7.06
CA TYR A 134 8.78 6.19 7.30
C TYR A 134 7.35 5.70 7.47
N PHE A 135 6.63 6.34 8.38
CA PHE A 135 5.26 6.02 8.73
C PHE A 135 4.38 7.27 8.63
N ALA A 136 3.08 7.11 8.58
CA ALA A 136 2.16 8.25 8.47
C ALA A 136 2.37 9.31 9.57
N ASP A 137 2.75 8.90 10.77
CA ASP A 137 3.01 9.76 11.92
C ASP A 137 4.35 10.54 11.84
N ASP A 138 5.20 10.28 10.85
CA ASP A 138 6.39 11.08 10.56
C ASP A 138 6.07 12.33 9.72
N PHE A 139 4.82 12.52 9.27
CA PHE A 139 4.42 13.56 8.34
C PHE A 139 3.18 14.33 8.83
N ASP A 140 3.13 15.62 8.51
CA ASP A 140 1.93 16.46 8.75
C ASP A 140 0.87 16.32 7.64
N GLU A 141 1.25 15.71 6.51
CA GLU A 141 0.41 15.56 5.32
C GLU A 141 0.29 14.09 4.91
N LYS A 142 -0.70 13.80 4.06
CA LYS A 142 -0.91 12.48 3.45
C LYS A 142 -0.64 12.52 1.95
N LEU A 143 -0.40 11.36 1.34
CA LEU A 143 -0.39 11.23 -0.12
C LEU A 143 -1.75 11.70 -0.70
N PRO A 144 -1.74 12.39 -1.84
CA PRO A 144 -0.62 12.55 -2.80
C PRO A 144 0.27 13.79 -2.60
N SER A 145 0.44 14.29 -1.38
CA SER A 145 1.32 15.45 -1.17
C SER A 145 2.78 15.13 -1.52
N LYS A 146 3.38 15.96 -2.35
CA LYS A 146 4.81 15.90 -2.68
C LYS A 146 5.72 16.15 -1.49
N ASN A 147 5.23 16.83 -0.45
CA ASN A 147 6.02 17.18 0.73
C ASN A 147 6.50 15.94 1.50
N ILE A 148 5.79 14.83 1.38
CA ILE A 148 6.20 13.52 1.92
C ILE A 148 7.52 13.09 1.30
N PHE A 149 7.61 13.07 -0.02
CA PHE A 149 8.84 12.68 -0.73
C PHE A 149 9.94 13.72 -0.55
N PHE A 150 9.63 15.02 -0.54
CA PHE A 150 10.62 16.07 -0.29
C PHE A 150 11.23 15.96 1.11
N LYS A 151 10.44 15.54 2.11
CA LYS A 151 11.00 15.27 3.45
C LYS A 151 11.99 14.10 3.39
N ILE A 152 11.64 13.00 2.74
CA ILE A 152 12.53 11.83 2.58
C ILE A 152 13.84 12.25 1.90
N LEU A 153 13.78 12.99 0.78
CA LEU A 153 14.94 13.45 0.05
C LEU A 153 15.79 14.47 0.87
N LYS A 154 15.14 15.28 1.69
CA LYS A 154 15.83 16.22 2.60
C LYS A 154 16.56 15.49 3.72
N ASP A 155 15.95 14.45 4.28
CA ASP A 155 16.54 13.64 5.35
C ASP A 155 17.73 12.81 4.82
N HIS A 156 17.73 12.52 3.50
CA HIS A 156 18.73 11.70 2.80
C HIS A 156 19.30 12.41 1.57
N PRO A 157 20.14 13.47 1.76
CA PRO A 157 20.68 14.26 0.66
C PRO A 157 21.64 13.49 -0.26
N GLU A 158 22.03 12.29 0.11
CA GLU A 158 22.83 11.38 -0.71
C GLU A 158 21.98 10.61 -1.76
N ILE A 159 20.66 10.73 -1.71
CA ILE A 159 19.74 10.09 -2.65
C ILE A 159 19.56 10.97 -3.88
N ASP A 160 19.76 10.41 -5.06
CA ASP A 160 19.53 11.11 -6.32
C ASP A 160 18.09 10.84 -6.82
N PRO A 161 17.22 11.86 -6.84
CA PRO A 161 15.83 11.70 -7.31
C PRO A 161 15.70 11.14 -8.73
N ASP A 162 16.74 11.30 -9.56
CA ASP A 162 16.74 10.77 -10.92
C ASP A 162 16.96 9.25 -10.98
N THR A 163 17.44 8.64 -9.88
CA THR A 163 17.66 7.20 -9.76
C THR A 163 16.71 6.52 -8.77
N ASP A 164 15.72 7.26 -8.26
CA ASP A 164 14.71 6.74 -7.34
C ASP A 164 13.52 6.13 -8.08
N LEU A 165 12.93 5.09 -7.49
CA LEU A 165 11.69 4.48 -7.97
C LEU A 165 10.72 4.29 -6.82
N VAL A 166 9.60 5.00 -6.86
CA VAL A 166 8.47 4.80 -5.93
C VAL A 166 7.62 3.62 -6.41
N ILE A 167 7.38 2.65 -5.54
CA ILE A 167 6.63 1.43 -5.85
C ILE A 167 5.32 1.43 -5.08
N GLY A 168 4.21 1.51 -5.81
CA GLY A 168 2.88 1.61 -5.23
C GLY A 168 1.80 0.91 -6.04
N THR A 169 0.59 0.86 -5.47
CA THR A 169 -0.60 0.20 -6.06
C THR A 169 -1.76 1.16 -6.29
N ASN A 170 -1.81 2.28 -5.57
CA ASN A 170 -2.85 3.28 -5.70
C ASN A 170 -2.40 4.40 -6.66
N ILE A 171 -3.10 4.49 -7.80
CA ILE A 171 -2.73 5.44 -8.86
C ILE A 171 -2.97 6.89 -8.43
N ASP A 172 -4.09 7.15 -7.72
CA ASP A 172 -4.56 8.49 -7.37
C ASP A 172 -3.83 9.09 -6.14
N GLU A 173 -3.22 8.25 -5.31
CA GLU A 173 -2.49 8.69 -4.12
C GLU A 173 -0.98 8.52 -4.29
N GLU A 174 -0.53 7.28 -4.47
CA GLU A 174 0.88 6.89 -4.38
C GLU A 174 1.64 7.32 -5.64
N ILE A 175 1.09 6.99 -6.81
CA ILE A 175 1.70 7.34 -8.09
C ILE A 175 1.54 8.84 -8.37
N GLN A 176 0.38 9.42 -8.04
CA GLN A 176 0.17 10.86 -8.13
C GLN A 176 1.12 11.63 -7.22
N GLY A 177 1.35 11.14 -6.00
CA GLY A 177 2.32 11.75 -5.08
C GLY A 177 3.75 11.74 -5.62
N ALA A 178 4.18 10.62 -6.20
CA ALA A 178 5.47 10.51 -6.86
C ALA A 178 5.59 11.48 -8.05
N GLU A 179 4.55 11.55 -8.92
CA GLU A 179 4.51 12.50 -10.04
C GLU A 179 4.57 13.95 -9.56
N ASN A 180 3.82 14.30 -8.50
CA ASN A 180 3.84 15.63 -7.90
C ASN A 180 5.23 16.02 -7.36
N ALA A 181 6.03 15.04 -6.94
CA ALA A 181 7.40 15.21 -6.49
C ALA A 181 8.44 15.07 -7.62
N ASN A 182 7.99 14.84 -8.86
CA ASN A 182 8.83 14.59 -10.04
C ASN A 182 9.74 13.36 -9.88
N LEU A 183 9.27 12.32 -9.18
CA LEU A 183 9.95 11.04 -9.01
C LEU A 183 9.44 10.00 -10.02
N LYS A 184 10.30 9.06 -10.39
CA LYS A 184 9.91 7.89 -11.17
C LYS A 184 9.03 6.98 -10.32
N SER A 185 8.06 6.31 -10.96
CA SER A 185 7.14 5.44 -10.26
C SER A 185 6.87 4.13 -10.99
N LEU A 186 6.65 3.09 -10.21
CA LEU A 186 6.11 1.81 -10.65
C LEU A 186 4.69 1.65 -10.09
N TRP A 187 3.72 1.55 -11.00
CA TRP A 187 2.36 1.18 -10.63
C TRP A 187 2.16 -0.33 -10.71
N LEU A 188 1.92 -0.96 -9.55
CA LEU A 188 1.59 -2.38 -9.46
C LEU A 188 0.08 -2.56 -9.57
N ALA A 189 -0.40 -2.88 -10.77
CA ALA A 189 -1.82 -3.07 -11.05
C ALA A 189 -2.05 -4.13 -12.14
N PRO A 190 -3.25 -4.70 -12.23
CA PRO A 190 -3.59 -5.64 -13.30
C PRO A 190 -3.34 -5.05 -14.69
N LYS A 191 -2.80 -5.83 -15.62
CA LYS A 191 -2.53 -5.40 -17.01
C LYS A 191 -3.74 -4.82 -17.77
N LYS A 192 -4.96 -5.17 -17.33
CA LYS A 192 -6.21 -4.65 -17.91
C LYS A 192 -6.52 -3.22 -17.49
N ASP A 193 -5.92 -2.75 -16.41
CA ASP A 193 -6.12 -1.40 -15.92
C ASP A 193 -5.35 -0.43 -16.82
N LYS A 194 -6.07 0.56 -17.35
CA LYS A 194 -5.50 1.51 -18.29
C LYS A 194 -4.66 2.54 -17.55
N ILE A 195 -3.48 2.82 -18.08
CA ILE A 195 -2.65 3.93 -17.60
C ILE A 195 -3.37 5.24 -17.93
N PRO A 196 -3.64 6.11 -16.94
CA PRO A 196 -4.22 7.42 -17.19
C PRO A 196 -3.21 8.36 -17.88
N ILE A 197 -3.68 9.51 -18.33
CA ILE A 197 -2.80 10.54 -18.89
C ILE A 197 -1.97 11.18 -17.77
N SER A 198 -2.56 11.40 -16.61
CA SER A 198 -1.91 11.85 -15.38
C SER A 198 -2.69 11.24 -14.20
N PRO A 199 -1.98 10.69 -13.20
CA PRO A 199 -0.53 10.51 -13.18
C PRO A 199 -0.07 9.44 -14.19
N HIS A 200 1.14 9.63 -14.75
CA HIS A 200 1.72 8.69 -15.71
C HIS A 200 2.89 7.94 -15.07
N PRO A 201 2.70 6.67 -14.65
CA PRO A 201 3.77 5.89 -14.05
C PRO A 201 4.90 5.61 -15.04
N THR A 202 6.14 5.60 -14.57
CA THR A 202 7.32 5.21 -15.38
C THR A 202 7.23 3.74 -15.80
N LEU A 203 6.74 2.89 -14.91
CA LEU A 203 6.52 1.47 -15.15
C LEU A 203 5.12 1.05 -14.71
N HIS A 204 4.51 0.12 -15.45
CA HIS A 204 3.25 -0.55 -15.07
C HIS A 204 3.44 -2.06 -15.14
N LEU A 205 3.43 -2.70 -13.98
CA LEU A 205 3.64 -4.15 -13.84
C LEU A 205 2.48 -4.78 -13.06
N SER A 206 2.19 -6.04 -13.36
CA SER A 206 1.14 -6.77 -12.63
C SER A 206 1.65 -7.59 -11.45
N LYS A 207 2.97 -7.75 -11.34
CA LYS A 207 3.61 -8.50 -10.26
C LYS A 207 4.91 -7.80 -9.86
N LEU A 208 5.14 -7.69 -8.58
CA LEU A 208 6.35 -7.07 -8.03
C LEU A 208 7.63 -7.75 -8.56
N ARG A 209 7.67 -9.08 -8.61
CA ARG A 209 8.83 -9.84 -9.10
C ARG A 209 9.25 -9.51 -10.54
N ASP A 210 8.31 -9.02 -11.37
CA ASP A 210 8.62 -8.68 -12.76
C ASP A 210 9.49 -7.40 -12.84
N LEU A 211 9.62 -6.66 -11.73
CA LEU A 211 10.54 -5.52 -11.62
C LEU A 211 12.01 -5.95 -11.78
N SER A 212 12.37 -7.20 -11.46
CA SER A 212 13.74 -7.73 -11.66
C SER A 212 14.25 -7.58 -13.09
N PHE A 213 13.36 -7.55 -14.10
CA PHE A 213 13.76 -7.32 -15.50
C PHE A 213 14.20 -5.88 -15.81
N TYR A 214 13.95 -4.94 -14.89
CA TYR A 214 14.26 -3.52 -15.03
C TYR A 214 15.34 -3.06 -14.05
N LEU A 215 15.77 -3.96 -13.17
CA LEU A 215 16.84 -3.73 -12.19
C LEU A 215 18.10 -4.49 -12.62
N ASP A 216 19.25 -3.87 -12.42
CA ASP A 216 20.54 -4.55 -12.60
C ASP A 216 20.82 -5.40 -11.34
N ILE A 217 20.12 -6.54 -11.23
CA ILE A 217 20.29 -7.51 -10.14
C ILE A 217 21.45 -8.44 -10.53
N ASN A 218 22.55 -8.39 -9.76
CA ASN A 218 23.72 -9.25 -9.94
C ASN A 218 23.55 -10.61 -9.25
#